data_f1e1db5d2d7ef8db2aae286371b54599
#
_entry.id   f1e1db5d2d7ef8db2aae286371b54599
#
_cell.length_a   1.000
_cell.length_b   1.000
_cell.length_c   1.000
_cell.angle_alpha   90.00
_cell.angle_beta   90.00
_cell.angle_gamma   90.00
#
_symmetry.space_group_name_H-M   'P 1'
#
loop_
_entity.id
_entity.type
_entity.pdbx_description
1 polymer ?
#
loop_
_entity_poly.entity_id
_entity_poly.type
_entity_poly.pdbx_seq_one_letter_code
_entity_poly.pdbx_strand_id
1 'polypeptide(L)'
;ALGLSPDEWVVGNVGRLHPDKDQATLLKGFALALPHLPAQSRLAILGTGRLEQDLKSLARELCIAEQVRFLGQVPDARRYFRAFDVFALSSDHEPFGMVLLEAMAAGVPLLATSCGGAKEVVEGVGILFPFGDAEHLGQGLRHLAAMGRQQHQQCAEMMLERLHQRFSDQAVRDTFWQLPAVTELTARA
;
A
#
# COMPACT_ATOMS: atom_id res chain seq x y z
N ALA A 1 3.42 -10.14 17.63
CA ALA A 1 2.05 -9.89 17.16
C ALA A 1 1.82 -8.38 17.12
N LEU A 2 1.09 -7.87 16.13
CA LEU A 2 0.82 -6.43 15.95
C LEU A 2 -0.22 -5.88 16.95
N GLY A 3 -0.76 -6.70 17.84
CA GLY A 3 -1.82 -6.32 18.76
C GLY A 3 -3.16 -6.02 18.08
N LEU A 4 -3.33 -6.51 16.84
CA LEU A 4 -4.58 -6.42 16.07
C LEU A 4 -5.50 -7.60 16.42
N SER A 5 -6.82 -7.34 16.47
CA SER A 5 -7.83 -8.39 16.64
C SER A 5 -8.25 -8.96 15.28
N PRO A 6 -8.63 -10.25 15.20
CA PRO A 6 -9.17 -10.83 13.97
C PRO A 6 -10.48 -10.17 13.47
N ASP A 7 -11.18 -9.48 14.35
CA ASP A 7 -12.46 -8.80 14.03
C ASP A 7 -12.26 -7.35 13.56
N GLU A 8 -11.03 -6.86 13.62
CA GLU A 8 -10.71 -5.50 13.14
C GLU A 8 -10.53 -5.52 11.62
N TRP A 9 -11.08 -4.52 10.93
CA TRP A 9 -10.78 -4.23 9.54
C TRP A 9 -9.57 -3.28 9.47
N VAL A 10 -8.50 -3.68 8.83
CA VAL A 10 -7.18 -3.05 9.00
C VAL A 10 -6.66 -2.46 7.69
N VAL A 11 -6.43 -1.16 7.68
CA VAL A 11 -5.61 -0.49 6.67
C VAL A 11 -4.15 -0.54 7.13
N GLY A 12 -3.28 -1.20 6.35
CA GLY A 12 -1.85 -1.27 6.62
C GLY A 12 -1.06 -0.22 5.85
N ASN A 13 -0.05 0.36 6.47
CA ASN A 13 0.97 1.20 5.86
C ASN A 13 2.34 0.80 6.39
N VAL A 14 3.31 0.61 5.52
CA VAL A 14 4.69 0.23 5.89
C VAL A 14 5.67 1.18 5.21
N GLY A 15 6.45 1.90 6.01
CA GLY A 15 7.44 2.84 5.49
C GLY A 15 8.03 3.76 6.54
N ARG A 16 9.09 4.46 6.20
CA ARG A 16 9.67 5.48 7.07
C ARG A 16 8.66 6.61 7.32
N LEU A 17 8.62 7.16 8.51
CA LEU A 17 7.82 8.35 8.83
C LEU A 17 8.57 9.61 8.38
N HIS A 18 8.47 9.90 7.09
CA HIS A 18 9.24 10.92 6.37
C HIS A 18 8.31 11.68 5.40
N PRO A 19 8.59 12.96 5.08
CA PRO A 19 7.74 13.77 4.19
C PRO A 19 7.43 13.11 2.83
N ASP A 20 8.40 12.39 2.25
CA ASP A 20 8.22 11.67 0.98
C ASP A 20 7.18 10.53 1.04
N LYS A 21 6.82 10.07 2.23
CA LYS A 21 5.80 9.04 2.45
C LYS A 21 4.40 9.58 2.72
N ASP A 22 4.30 10.86 3.03
CA ASP A 22 3.04 11.61 3.21
C ASP A 22 1.94 10.86 3.99
N GLN A 23 2.34 10.28 5.14
CA GLN A 23 1.36 9.66 6.03
C GLN A 23 0.33 10.69 6.57
N ALA A 24 0.58 11.98 6.43
CA ALA A 24 -0.39 13.01 6.77
C ALA A 24 -1.64 12.93 5.88
N THR A 25 -1.47 12.76 4.57
CA THR A 25 -2.59 12.51 3.64
C THR A 25 -3.30 11.20 3.95
N LEU A 26 -2.55 10.15 4.31
CA LEU A 26 -3.14 8.87 4.73
C LEU A 26 -4.04 9.03 5.97
N LEU A 27 -3.58 9.74 7.01
CA LEU A 27 -4.37 10.02 8.22
C LEU A 27 -5.64 10.80 7.89
N LYS A 28 -5.54 11.85 7.07
CA LYS A 28 -6.69 12.66 6.64
C LYS A 28 -7.71 11.83 5.85
N GLY A 29 -7.25 11.06 4.87
CA GLY A 29 -8.12 10.21 4.05
C GLY A 29 -8.78 9.10 4.88
N PHE A 30 -8.06 8.50 5.82
CA PHE A 30 -8.63 7.52 6.75
C PHE A 30 -9.71 8.17 7.64
N ALA A 31 -9.46 9.37 8.17
CA ALA A 31 -10.44 10.12 8.98
C ALA A 31 -11.73 10.41 8.17
N LEU A 32 -11.60 10.84 6.91
CA LEU A 32 -12.74 11.09 6.02
C LEU A 32 -13.53 9.81 5.68
N ALA A 33 -12.85 8.68 5.59
CA ALA A 33 -13.48 7.40 5.31
C ALA A 33 -14.15 6.77 6.53
N LEU A 34 -13.60 6.98 7.72
CA LEU A 34 -13.93 6.26 8.96
C LEU A 34 -15.43 6.13 9.28
N PRO A 35 -16.28 7.16 9.07
CA PRO A 35 -17.73 7.03 9.32
C PRO A 35 -18.44 6.02 8.39
N HIS A 36 -17.77 5.60 7.33
CA HIS A 36 -18.30 4.69 6.28
C HIS A 36 -17.56 3.35 6.23
N LEU A 37 -16.58 3.16 7.09
CA LEU A 37 -15.84 1.91 7.22
C LEU A 37 -16.48 0.97 8.25
N PRO A 38 -16.12 -0.31 8.31
CA PRO A 38 -16.55 -1.22 9.37
C PRO A 38 -16.27 -0.63 10.76
N ALA A 39 -17.15 -0.91 11.73
CA ALA A 39 -17.11 -0.27 13.06
C ALA A 39 -15.79 -0.46 13.82
N GLN A 40 -15.08 -1.56 13.57
CA GLN A 40 -13.78 -1.85 14.18
C GLN A 40 -12.61 -1.60 13.21
N SER A 41 -12.68 -0.50 12.45
CA SER A 41 -11.60 -0.15 11.53
C SER A 41 -10.38 0.40 12.26
N ARG A 42 -9.19 0.00 11.79
CA ARG A 42 -7.89 0.45 12.29
C ARG A 42 -6.97 0.84 11.14
N LEU A 43 -6.11 1.83 11.42
CA LEU A 43 -4.98 2.17 10.58
C LEU A 43 -3.70 1.74 11.31
N ALA A 44 -2.99 0.76 10.78
CA ALA A 44 -1.73 0.25 11.30
C ALA A 44 -0.56 0.83 10.51
N ILE A 45 0.27 1.66 11.13
CA ILE A 45 1.44 2.30 10.54
C ILE A 45 2.70 1.64 11.11
N LEU A 46 3.43 0.92 10.25
CA LEU A 46 4.68 0.24 10.58
C LEU A 46 5.85 1.05 10.04
N GLY A 47 6.74 1.43 10.92
CA GLY A 47 7.94 2.20 10.61
C GLY A 47 8.23 3.26 11.65
N THR A 48 9.39 3.87 11.54
CA THR A 48 9.87 4.95 12.40
C THR A 48 10.35 6.12 11.57
N GLY A 49 10.46 7.29 12.14
CA GLY A 49 11.00 8.47 11.48
C GLY A 49 10.72 9.76 12.22
N ARG A 50 11.28 10.84 11.68
CA ARG A 50 11.23 12.16 12.32
C ARG A 50 9.83 12.76 12.47
N LEU A 51 8.86 12.28 11.67
CA LEU A 51 7.48 12.81 11.70
C LEU A 51 6.57 12.09 12.69
N GLU A 52 7.07 11.13 13.49
CA GLU A 52 6.21 10.31 14.34
C GLU A 52 5.37 11.14 15.31
N GLN A 53 5.96 12.15 15.97
CA GLN A 53 5.23 12.99 16.91
C GLN A 53 4.20 13.90 16.20
N ASP A 54 4.55 14.46 15.06
CA ASP A 54 3.66 15.31 14.26
C ASP A 54 2.46 14.49 13.76
N LEU A 55 2.68 13.26 13.28
CA LEU A 55 1.62 12.36 12.82
C LEU A 55 0.72 11.92 13.97
N LYS A 56 1.28 11.66 15.17
CA LYS A 56 0.48 11.37 16.37
C LYS A 56 -0.35 12.58 16.81
N SER A 57 0.18 13.80 16.68
CA SER A 57 -0.56 15.03 16.94
C SER A 57 -1.69 15.22 15.93
N LEU A 58 -1.41 15.03 14.65
CA LEU A 58 -2.42 15.11 13.60
C LEU A 58 -3.54 14.06 13.79
N ALA A 59 -3.22 12.84 14.21
CA ALA A 59 -4.23 11.83 14.50
C ALA A 59 -5.18 12.26 15.66
N ARG A 60 -4.65 12.98 16.67
CA ARG A 60 -5.46 13.56 17.76
C ARG A 60 -6.34 14.70 17.25
N GLU A 61 -5.78 15.61 16.45
CA GLU A 61 -6.52 16.75 15.85
C GLU A 61 -7.68 16.26 14.95
N LEU A 62 -7.46 15.16 14.24
CA LEU A 62 -8.48 14.50 13.40
C LEU A 62 -9.46 13.63 14.22
N CYS A 63 -9.31 13.53 15.54
CA CYS A 63 -10.13 12.69 16.43
C CYS A 63 -10.12 11.19 16.08
N ILE A 64 -9.00 10.67 15.52
CA ILE A 64 -8.83 9.26 15.14
C ILE A 64 -7.70 8.55 15.90
N ALA A 65 -7.17 9.16 16.96
CA ALA A 65 -6.00 8.61 17.68
C ALA A 65 -6.23 7.18 18.20
N GLU A 66 -7.44 6.85 18.61
CA GLU A 66 -7.82 5.51 19.10
C GLU A 66 -7.88 4.45 17.97
N GLN A 67 -8.08 4.88 16.72
CA GLN A 67 -8.14 4.01 15.56
C GLN A 67 -6.78 3.83 14.87
N VAL A 68 -5.79 4.69 15.18
CA VAL A 68 -4.47 4.64 14.57
C VAL A 68 -3.45 3.98 15.50
N ARG A 69 -2.74 2.99 14.99
CA ARG A 69 -1.68 2.28 15.70
C ARG A 69 -0.33 2.56 15.05
N PHE A 70 0.53 3.31 15.73
CA PHE A 70 1.92 3.49 15.36
C PHE A 70 2.73 2.34 15.97
N LEU A 71 3.16 1.39 15.15
CA LEU A 71 3.75 0.13 15.60
C LEU A 71 5.28 0.17 15.65
N GLY A 72 5.88 1.30 15.25
CA GLY A 72 7.33 1.44 15.22
C GLY A 72 7.97 0.52 14.18
N GLN A 73 9.24 0.22 14.37
CA GLN A 73 9.98 -0.69 13.50
C GLN A 73 9.57 -2.14 13.80
N VAL A 74 8.98 -2.80 12.80
CA VAL A 74 8.58 -4.20 12.86
C VAL A 74 9.55 -5.02 12.02
N PRO A 75 10.38 -5.89 12.62
CA PRO A 75 11.26 -6.79 11.85
C PRO A 75 10.45 -7.71 10.94
N ASP A 76 10.93 -7.90 9.72
CA ASP A 76 10.29 -8.78 8.73
C ASP A 76 8.80 -8.46 8.53
N ALA A 77 8.48 -7.17 8.33
CA ALA A 77 7.12 -6.64 8.23
C ALA A 77 6.26 -7.38 7.19
N ARG A 78 6.87 -7.93 6.13
CA ARG A 78 6.20 -8.71 5.07
C ARG A 78 5.36 -9.88 5.61
N ARG A 79 5.71 -10.47 6.76
CA ARG A 79 4.95 -11.56 7.39
C ARG A 79 3.59 -11.12 7.90
N TYR A 80 3.41 -9.82 8.08
CA TYR A 80 2.19 -9.26 8.67
C TYR A 80 1.24 -8.67 7.63
N PHE A 81 1.60 -8.61 6.35
CA PHE A 81 0.72 -8.06 5.33
C PHE A 81 -0.64 -8.77 5.28
N ARG A 82 -0.69 -10.08 5.48
CA ARG A 82 -1.95 -10.84 5.53
C ARG A 82 -2.89 -10.46 6.68
N ALA A 83 -2.42 -9.64 7.63
CA ALA A 83 -3.26 -9.07 8.67
C ALA A 83 -3.94 -7.76 8.26
N PHE A 84 -3.69 -7.29 7.04
CA PHE A 84 -4.30 -6.09 6.48
C PHE A 84 -5.39 -6.47 5.49
N ASP A 85 -6.52 -5.77 5.57
CA ASP A 85 -7.60 -5.85 4.57
C ASP A 85 -7.33 -4.97 3.37
N VAL A 86 -6.56 -3.89 3.55
CA VAL A 86 -6.09 -2.97 2.52
C VAL A 86 -4.67 -2.53 2.85
N PHE A 87 -3.82 -2.47 1.85
CA PHE A 87 -2.52 -1.80 1.96
C PHE A 87 -2.58 -0.43 1.28
N ALA A 88 -2.31 0.65 2.03
CA ALA A 88 -2.37 2.02 1.53
C ALA A 88 -0.98 2.66 1.51
N LEU A 89 -0.61 3.26 0.37
CA LEU A 89 0.63 3.99 0.15
C LEU A 89 0.34 5.40 -0.36
N SER A 90 0.75 6.43 0.39
CA SER A 90 0.48 7.85 0.10
C SER A 90 1.71 8.63 -0.38
N SER A 91 2.79 7.94 -0.76
CA SER A 91 4.08 8.55 -1.10
C SER A 91 3.99 9.59 -2.21
N ASP A 92 4.76 10.68 -2.07
CA ASP A 92 5.03 11.64 -3.16
C ASP A 92 5.88 11.01 -4.26
N HIS A 93 6.90 10.28 -3.84
CA HIS A 93 7.81 9.62 -4.75
C HIS A 93 8.10 8.20 -4.28
N GLU A 94 7.84 7.24 -5.16
CA GLU A 94 8.14 5.83 -4.95
C GLU A 94 8.92 5.30 -6.15
N PRO A 95 10.24 5.11 -6.05
CA PRO A 95 11.06 4.72 -7.20
C PRO A 95 10.63 3.40 -7.82
N PHE A 96 10.28 2.40 -7.01
CA PHE A 96 9.84 1.10 -7.50
C PHE A 96 8.60 0.55 -6.78
N GLY A 97 8.50 0.74 -5.47
CA GLY A 97 7.35 0.25 -4.70
C GLY A 97 7.46 -1.21 -4.25
N MET A 98 8.64 -1.63 -3.77
CA MET A 98 8.84 -3.00 -3.24
C MET A 98 7.77 -3.42 -2.23
N VAL A 99 7.35 -2.50 -1.37
CA VAL A 99 6.33 -2.74 -0.36
C VAL A 99 4.95 -3.04 -0.97
N LEU A 100 4.66 -2.51 -2.17
CA LEU A 100 3.45 -2.84 -2.93
C LEU A 100 3.51 -4.26 -3.49
N LEU A 101 4.69 -4.70 -3.97
CA LEU A 101 4.88 -6.09 -4.42
C LEU A 101 4.75 -7.08 -3.27
N GLU A 102 5.21 -6.72 -2.07
CA GLU A 102 5.05 -7.53 -0.86
C GLU A 102 3.55 -7.65 -0.48
N ALA A 103 2.78 -6.56 -0.58
CA ALA A 103 1.34 -6.57 -0.37
C ALA A 103 0.60 -7.40 -1.44
N MET A 104 0.98 -7.27 -2.72
CA MET A 104 0.46 -8.11 -3.81
C MET A 104 0.70 -9.59 -3.56
N ALA A 105 1.92 -9.96 -3.16
CA ALA A 105 2.27 -11.34 -2.86
C ALA A 105 1.48 -11.92 -1.68
N ALA A 106 1.04 -11.06 -0.76
CA ALA A 106 0.16 -11.43 0.35
C ALA A 106 -1.33 -11.49 -0.05
N GLY A 107 -1.69 -11.05 -1.27
CA GLY A 107 -3.08 -10.98 -1.75
C GLY A 107 -3.88 -9.82 -1.15
N VAL A 108 -3.21 -8.78 -0.67
CA VAL A 108 -3.84 -7.63 -0.01
C VAL A 108 -4.17 -6.54 -1.03
N PRO A 109 -5.44 -6.09 -1.14
CA PRO A 109 -5.85 -5.02 -2.03
C PRO A 109 -5.02 -3.74 -1.85
N LEU A 110 -4.66 -3.11 -2.97
CA LEU A 110 -3.76 -1.96 -3.01
C LEU A 110 -4.50 -0.65 -3.24
N LEU A 111 -4.15 0.36 -2.47
CA LEU A 111 -4.54 1.75 -2.66
C LEU A 111 -3.26 2.61 -2.61
N ALA A 112 -2.87 3.22 -3.72
CA ALA A 112 -1.61 3.95 -3.78
C ALA A 112 -1.71 5.26 -4.56
N THR A 113 -0.81 6.17 -4.25
CA THR A 113 -0.62 7.38 -5.08
C THR A 113 -0.14 7.02 -6.49
N SER A 114 -0.63 7.74 -7.48
CA SER A 114 -0.21 7.62 -8.88
C SER A 114 1.15 8.32 -9.08
N CYS A 115 2.22 7.74 -8.50
CA CYS A 115 3.56 8.31 -8.57
C CYS A 115 4.61 7.23 -8.91
N GLY A 116 5.64 7.60 -9.66
CA GLY A 116 6.80 6.75 -9.95
C GLY A 116 6.45 5.30 -10.27
N GLY A 117 7.20 4.37 -9.68
CA GLY A 117 6.99 2.93 -9.82
C GLY A 117 5.69 2.42 -9.20
N ALA A 118 5.09 3.14 -8.24
CA ALA A 118 3.81 2.74 -7.66
C ALA A 118 2.71 2.66 -8.72
N LYS A 119 2.68 3.60 -9.67
CA LYS A 119 1.74 3.57 -10.80
C LYS A 119 1.91 2.28 -11.60
N GLU A 120 3.14 1.92 -11.98
CA GLU A 120 3.41 0.73 -12.77
C GLU A 120 2.98 -0.57 -12.07
N VAL A 121 3.19 -0.65 -10.76
CA VAL A 121 2.83 -1.82 -9.96
C VAL A 121 1.30 -1.95 -9.83
N VAL A 122 0.60 -0.85 -9.53
CA VAL A 122 -0.81 -0.88 -9.09
C VAL A 122 -1.81 -0.72 -10.23
N GLU A 123 -1.43 -0.08 -11.37
CA GLU A 123 -2.35 0.21 -12.47
C GLU A 123 -3.03 -1.07 -13.01
N GLY A 124 -4.37 -1.07 -12.99
CA GLY A 124 -5.20 -2.20 -13.45
C GLY A 124 -5.39 -3.35 -12.45
N VAL A 125 -4.75 -3.33 -11.26
CA VAL A 125 -4.92 -4.37 -10.23
C VAL A 125 -5.22 -3.80 -8.84
N GLY A 126 -5.18 -2.48 -8.69
CA GLY A 126 -5.51 -1.76 -7.45
C GLY A 126 -6.08 -0.39 -7.76
N ILE A 127 -6.25 0.44 -6.74
CA ILE A 127 -6.78 1.80 -6.86
C ILE A 127 -5.61 2.79 -6.80
N LEU A 128 -5.58 3.71 -7.77
CA LEU A 128 -4.65 4.83 -7.80
C LEU A 128 -5.38 6.14 -7.48
N PHE A 129 -4.73 7.01 -6.71
CA PHE A 129 -5.22 8.35 -6.40
C PHE A 129 -4.13 9.42 -6.57
N PRO A 130 -4.48 10.72 -6.75
CA PRO A 130 -3.51 11.80 -6.86
C PRO A 130 -2.74 12.02 -5.55
N PHE A 131 -1.46 12.37 -5.64
CA PHE A 131 -0.66 12.75 -4.47
C PHE A 131 -1.30 13.90 -3.68
N GLY A 132 -1.29 13.82 -2.35
CA GLY A 132 -1.84 14.83 -1.46
C GLY A 132 -3.39 14.85 -1.40
N ASP A 133 -4.07 13.99 -2.15
CA ASP A 133 -5.53 13.97 -2.24
C ASP A 133 -6.15 13.01 -1.22
N ALA A 134 -6.43 13.54 -0.03
CA ALA A 134 -7.05 12.79 1.06
C ALA A 134 -8.50 12.35 0.75
N GLU A 135 -9.23 13.10 -0.09
CA GLU A 135 -10.61 12.77 -0.45
C GLU A 135 -10.65 11.53 -1.35
N HIS A 136 -9.84 11.49 -2.41
CA HIS A 136 -9.76 10.33 -3.28
C HIS A 136 -9.20 9.11 -2.55
N LEU A 137 -8.23 9.29 -1.65
CA LEU A 137 -7.78 8.22 -0.75
C LEU A 137 -8.94 7.68 0.09
N GLY A 138 -9.72 8.55 0.73
CA GLY A 138 -10.87 8.18 1.52
C GLY A 138 -11.95 7.46 0.70
N GLN A 139 -12.21 7.90 -0.54
CA GLN A 139 -13.11 7.22 -1.47
C GLN A 139 -12.62 5.81 -1.82
N GLY A 140 -11.31 5.66 -2.09
CA GLY A 140 -10.68 4.37 -2.34
C GLY A 140 -10.84 3.40 -1.17
N LEU A 141 -10.61 3.86 0.07
CA LEU A 141 -10.83 3.04 1.27
C LEU A 141 -12.29 2.57 1.40
N ARG A 142 -13.26 3.46 1.19
CA ARG A 142 -14.69 3.10 1.22
C ARG A 142 -15.05 2.08 0.15
N HIS A 143 -14.51 2.24 -1.06
CA HIS A 143 -14.73 1.29 -2.15
C HIS A 143 -14.21 -0.09 -1.77
N LEU A 144 -12.97 -0.18 -1.28
CA LEU A 144 -12.33 -1.45 -0.87
C LEU A 144 -13.05 -2.09 0.33
N ALA A 145 -13.51 -1.30 1.29
CA ALA A 145 -14.27 -1.80 2.44
C ALA A 145 -15.66 -2.36 2.06
N ALA A 146 -16.25 -1.87 0.95
CA ALA A 146 -17.53 -2.36 0.44
C ALA A 146 -17.40 -3.63 -0.42
N MET A 147 -16.17 -4.05 -0.77
CA MET A 147 -15.95 -5.26 -1.57
C MET A 147 -16.38 -6.52 -0.83
N GLY A 148 -17.14 -7.37 -1.50
CA GLY A 148 -17.48 -8.70 -0.98
C GLY A 148 -16.31 -9.69 -1.10
N ARG A 149 -16.41 -10.82 -0.38
CA ARG A 149 -15.37 -11.88 -0.38
C ARG A 149 -14.95 -12.31 -1.79
N GLN A 150 -15.89 -12.47 -2.71
CA GLN A 150 -15.60 -12.88 -4.09
C GLN A 150 -14.75 -11.83 -4.83
N GLN A 151 -15.06 -10.54 -4.65
CA GLN A 151 -14.29 -9.45 -5.26
C GLN A 151 -12.88 -9.37 -4.69
N HIS A 152 -12.73 -9.55 -3.36
CA HIS A 152 -11.41 -9.64 -2.73
C HIS A 152 -10.57 -10.79 -3.30
N GLN A 153 -11.17 -11.97 -3.48
CA GLN A 153 -10.48 -13.11 -4.06
C GLN A 153 -10.07 -12.85 -5.51
N GLN A 154 -10.95 -12.30 -6.33
CA GLN A 154 -10.63 -11.92 -7.73
C GLN A 154 -9.49 -10.89 -7.78
N CYS A 155 -9.53 -9.88 -6.91
CA CYS A 155 -8.46 -8.88 -6.80
C CYS A 155 -7.12 -9.54 -6.45
N ALA A 156 -7.10 -10.44 -5.47
CA ALA A 156 -5.89 -11.18 -5.09
C ALA A 156 -5.34 -12.04 -6.23
N GLU A 157 -6.20 -12.74 -6.98
CA GLU A 157 -5.82 -13.55 -8.14
C GLU A 157 -5.20 -12.68 -9.25
N MET A 158 -5.82 -11.56 -9.58
CA MET A 158 -5.29 -10.61 -10.58
C MET A 158 -3.94 -10.02 -10.16
N MET A 159 -3.77 -9.70 -8.89
CA MET A 159 -2.50 -9.21 -8.34
C MET A 159 -1.39 -10.26 -8.42
N LEU A 160 -1.68 -11.52 -8.05
CA LEU A 160 -0.71 -12.62 -8.12
C LEU A 160 -0.34 -12.91 -9.58
N GLU A 161 -1.29 -12.91 -10.50
CA GLU A 161 -1.02 -13.10 -11.92
C GLU A 161 -0.10 -12.00 -12.46
N ARG A 162 -0.39 -10.73 -12.15
CA ARG A 162 0.48 -9.61 -12.52
C ARG A 162 1.88 -9.74 -11.93
N LEU A 163 1.98 -10.13 -10.65
CA LEU A 163 3.27 -10.34 -9.99
C LEU A 163 4.11 -11.36 -10.75
N HIS A 164 3.51 -12.51 -11.14
CA HIS A 164 4.19 -13.54 -11.91
C HIS A 164 4.57 -13.08 -13.32
N GLN A 165 3.68 -12.38 -14.00
CA GLN A 165 3.89 -11.96 -15.40
C GLN A 165 4.91 -10.85 -15.55
N ARG A 166 5.04 -9.94 -14.57
CA ARG A 166 5.86 -8.72 -14.73
C ARG A 166 7.04 -8.62 -13.77
N PHE A 167 6.93 -9.20 -12.57
CA PHE A 167 7.88 -8.98 -11.48
C PHE A 167 8.53 -10.26 -10.96
N SER A 168 8.28 -11.42 -11.59
CA SER A 168 9.05 -12.63 -11.31
C SER A 168 10.46 -12.55 -11.88
N ASP A 169 11.39 -13.30 -11.31
CA ASP A 169 12.76 -13.39 -11.81
C ASP A 169 12.83 -13.74 -13.29
N GLN A 170 11.93 -14.62 -13.74
CA GLN A 170 11.86 -15.01 -15.15
C GLN A 170 11.39 -13.85 -16.03
N ALA A 171 10.30 -13.18 -15.66
CA ALA A 171 9.75 -12.06 -16.42
C ALA A 171 10.75 -10.90 -16.52
N VAL A 172 11.46 -10.61 -15.42
CA VAL A 172 12.51 -9.56 -15.38
C VAL A 172 13.68 -9.94 -16.31
N ARG A 173 14.13 -11.20 -16.28
CA ARG A 173 15.19 -11.69 -17.19
C ARG A 173 14.75 -11.61 -18.64
N ASP A 174 13.55 -12.07 -18.97
CA ASP A 174 13.04 -12.05 -20.35
C ASP A 174 12.94 -10.62 -20.89
N THR A 175 12.44 -9.69 -20.07
CA THR A 175 12.39 -8.27 -20.42
C THR A 175 13.79 -7.69 -20.61
N PHE A 176 14.75 -8.00 -19.74
CA PHE A 176 16.12 -7.52 -19.83
C PHE A 176 16.77 -7.95 -21.14
N TRP A 177 16.65 -9.22 -21.54
CA TRP A 177 17.25 -9.74 -22.77
C TRP A 177 16.59 -9.20 -24.05
N GLN A 178 15.36 -8.67 -23.95
CA GLN A 178 14.65 -8.03 -25.06
C GLN A 178 14.95 -6.53 -25.20
N LEU A 179 15.68 -5.92 -24.27
CA LEU A 179 16.06 -4.50 -24.37
C LEU A 179 16.92 -4.27 -25.62
N PRO A 180 16.63 -3.25 -26.45
CA PRO A 180 17.37 -2.99 -27.71
C PRO A 180 18.88 -2.92 -27.50
N ALA A 181 19.33 -2.24 -26.45
CA ALA A 181 20.76 -2.12 -26.12
C ALA A 181 21.42 -3.47 -25.80
N VAL A 182 20.69 -4.40 -25.17
CA VAL A 182 21.21 -5.73 -24.84
C VAL A 182 21.23 -6.61 -26.09
N THR A 183 20.18 -6.57 -26.90
CA THR A 183 20.07 -7.34 -28.13
C THR A 183 21.17 -6.94 -29.13
N GLU A 184 21.47 -5.63 -29.24
CA GLU A 184 22.57 -5.15 -30.08
C GLU A 184 23.96 -5.62 -29.62
N LEU A 185 24.17 -5.66 -28.28
CA LEU A 185 25.44 -6.15 -27.71
C LEU A 185 25.62 -7.65 -27.96
N THR A 186 24.57 -8.45 -27.83
CA THR A 186 24.65 -9.91 -28.05
C THR A 186 24.76 -10.29 -29.52
N ALA A 187 24.27 -9.46 -30.45
CA ALA A 187 24.40 -9.67 -31.87
C ALA A 187 25.81 -9.36 -32.42
N ARG A 188 26.65 -8.68 -31.66
CA ARG A 188 28.02 -8.31 -32.00
C ARG A 188 29.10 -9.24 -31.41
N ALA A 189 28.68 -10.16 -30.53
CA ALA A 189 29.53 -11.15 -29.89
C ALA A 189 29.50 -12.50 -30.63
#